data_1b96498a1d7083c6e503ff145fd53118
#
_entry.id   1b96498a1d7083c6e503ff145fd53118
#
_cell.length_a   1.000
_cell.length_b   1.000
_cell.length_c   1.000
_cell.angle_alpha   90.00
_cell.angle_beta   90.00
_cell.angle_gamma   90.00
#
_symmetry.space_group_name_H-M   'P 1'
#
loop_
_entity.id
_entity.type
_entity.pdbx_description
1 polymer ?
#
loop_
_entity_poly.entity_id
_entity_poly.type
_entity_poly.pdbx_seq_one_letter_code
_entity_poly.pdbx_strand_id
1 'polypeptide(L)'
;MSAAIAEVRKVFAGQLWWAFLLVGVGLSVITIVAITPDHVAAVASGAGTVRAALDDATRYWMTVYLACGSLIAYLFAGEFTDGQMQRSVLLHRLSRGRVLGTKFVAALLVSVLFGLVAAALAWLTPPIALSLFGLDTAGAGVDPEIVAGVLGVNILAGVWGFALGVLLRNPVVAVGLFAVQTLLLETYGAKAVPEVGKYLLTSVLGSLYKDPSALSMAVLPALGIALAWVGVATVGAVGTFRTRDV
;
A
#
# COMPACT_ATOMS: atom_id res chain seq x y z
N MET A 1 -20.69 10.27 19.78
CA MET A 1 -20.01 9.74 18.58
C MET A 1 -18.53 9.59 18.91
N SER A 2 -17.88 8.45 18.65
CA SER A 2 -16.46 8.30 19.00
C SER A 2 -15.61 9.22 18.11
N ALA A 3 -14.52 9.78 18.66
CA ALA A 3 -13.61 10.66 17.91
C ALA A 3 -13.05 9.97 16.64
N ALA A 4 -12.84 8.66 16.69
CA ALA A 4 -12.41 7.87 15.53
C ALA A 4 -13.43 7.89 14.37
N ILE A 5 -14.73 7.81 14.67
CA ILE A 5 -15.79 7.89 13.63
C ILE A 5 -15.80 9.28 12.97
N ALA A 6 -15.54 10.34 13.74
CA ALA A 6 -15.47 11.69 13.19
C ALA A 6 -14.28 11.84 12.24
N GLU A 7 -13.11 11.30 12.60
CA GLU A 7 -11.91 11.30 11.73
C GLU A 7 -12.16 10.49 10.44
N VAL A 8 -12.78 9.31 10.53
CA VAL A 8 -13.12 8.51 9.34
C VAL A 8 -14.08 9.27 8.44
N ARG A 9 -15.14 9.86 9.00
CA ARG A 9 -16.08 10.68 8.22
C ARG A 9 -15.42 11.87 7.52
N LYS A 10 -14.44 12.50 8.17
CA LYS A 10 -13.66 13.60 7.58
C LYS A 10 -12.92 13.16 6.32
N VAL A 11 -12.28 11.98 6.35
CA VAL A 11 -11.58 11.43 5.18
C VAL A 11 -12.57 11.18 4.04
N PHE A 12 -13.72 10.55 4.33
CA PHE A 12 -14.72 10.20 3.32
C PHE A 12 -15.62 11.36 2.87
N ALA A 13 -15.72 12.44 3.64
CA ALA A 13 -16.42 13.65 3.21
C ALA A 13 -15.66 14.43 2.12
N GLY A 14 -14.32 14.24 2.03
CA GLY A 14 -13.49 14.82 0.98
C GLY A 14 -13.54 14.01 -0.32
N GLN A 15 -13.13 14.64 -1.41
CA GLN A 15 -13.07 13.96 -2.73
C GLN A 15 -11.75 13.22 -2.99
N LEU A 16 -10.75 13.39 -2.14
CA LEU A 16 -9.40 12.87 -2.38
C LEU A 16 -9.33 11.34 -2.31
N TRP A 17 -10.05 10.70 -1.39
CA TRP A 17 -9.96 9.26 -1.20
C TRP A 17 -10.36 8.46 -2.43
N TRP A 18 -11.46 8.84 -3.11
CA TRP A 18 -11.88 8.13 -4.31
C TRP A 18 -10.99 8.48 -5.52
N ALA A 19 -10.46 9.72 -5.59
CA ALA A 19 -9.53 10.10 -6.64
C ALA A 19 -8.24 9.28 -6.56
N PHE A 20 -7.67 9.13 -5.35
CA PHE A 20 -6.50 8.26 -5.15
C PHE A 20 -6.83 6.78 -5.42
N LEU A 21 -8.01 6.30 -5.00
CA LEU A 21 -8.43 4.94 -5.30
C LEU A 21 -8.53 4.71 -6.81
N LEU A 22 -9.14 5.62 -7.55
CA LEU A 22 -9.23 5.54 -9.01
C LEU A 22 -7.85 5.56 -9.68
N VAL A 23 -6.92 6.38 -9.19
CA VAL A 23 -5.54 6.38 -9.68
C VAL A 23 -4.87 5.02 -9.43
N GLY A 24 -4.98 4.46 -8.23
CA GLY A 24 -4.41 3.15 -7.90
C GLY A 24 -5.01 2.02 -8.75
N VAL A 25 -6.34 1.99 -8.88
CA VAL A 25 -7.05 1.02 -9.74
C VAL A 25 -6.64 1.22 -11.21
N GLY A 26 -6.60 2.46 -11.69
CA GLY A 26 -6.21 2.77 -13.06
C GLY A 26 -4.77 2.31 -13.38
N LEU A 27 -3.83 2.56 -12.47
CA LEU A 27 -2.45 2.07 -12.62
C LEU A 27 -2.39 0.54 -12.67
N SER A 28 -3.15 -0.16 -11.82
CA SER A 28 -3.22 -1.63 -11.86
C SER A 28 -3.78 -2.13 -13.18
N VAL A 29 -4.88 -1.54 -13.67
CA VAL A 29 -5.49 -1.91 -14.96
C VAL A 29 -4.52 -1.66 -16.11
N ILE A 30 -3.88 -0.48 -16.17
CA ILE A 30 -2.90 -0.15 -17.22
C ILE A 30 -1.76 -1.17 -17.21
N THR A 31 -1.25 -1.53 -16.04
CA THR A 31 -0.16 -2.52 -15.91
C THR A 31 -0.61 -3.89 -16.42
N ILE A 32 -1.78 -4.37 -16.00
CA ILE A 32 -2.33 -5.66 -16.45
C ILE A 32 -2.49 -5.67 -17.98
N VAL A 33 -3.11 -4.64 -18.55
CA VAL A 33 -3.33 -4.54 -20.01
C VAL A 33 -2.01 -4.49 -20.75
N ALA A 34 -1.00 -3.77 -20.25
CA ALA A 34 0.28 -3.61 -20.91
C ALA A 34 1.09 -4.91 -21.00
N ILE A 35 1.00 -5.78 -19.98
CA ILE A 35 1.81 -7.00 -19.91
C ILE A 35 1.09 -8.27 -20.37
N THR A 36 -0.26 -8.24 -20.41
CA THR A 36 -1.04 -9.43 -20.81
C THR A 36 -0.64 -9.96 -22.20
N PRO A 37 -0.37 -9.14 -23.23
CA PRO A 37 0.10 -9.63 -24.53
C PRO A 37 1.37 -10.46 -24.46
N ASP A 38 2.33 -10.08 -23.59
CA ASP A 38 3.59 -10.83 -23.40
C ASP A 38 3.32 -12.19 -22.76
N HIS A 39 2.41 -12.26 -21.80
CA HIS A 39 1.97 -13.54 -21.21
C HIS A 39 1.25 -14.43 -22.23
N VAL A 40 0.40 -13.86 -23.08
CA VAL A 40 -0.26 -14.61 -24.16
C VAL A 40 0.77 -15.20 -25.11
N ALA A 41 1.75 -14.41 -25.54
CA ALA A 41 2.84 -14.88 -26.41
C ALA A 41 3.69 -15.97 -25.73
N ALA A 42 4.00 -15.80 -24.44
CA ALA A 42 4.75 -16.80 -23.68
C ALA A 42 4.00 -18.14 -23.56
N VAL A 43 2.69 -18.10 -23.30
CA VAL A 43 1.86 -19.31 -23.25
C VAL A 43 1.76 -19.96 -24.63
N ALA A 44 1.56 -19.18 -25.69
CA ALA A 44 1.46 -19.69 -27.05
C ALA A 44 2.76 -20.36 -27.54
N SER A 45 3.92 -19.86 -27.12
CA SER A 45 5.25 -20.44 -27.44
C SER A 45 5.65 -21.60 -26.51
N GLY A 46 4.87 -21.93 -25.50
CA GLY A 46 5.21 -22.91 -24.48
C GLY A 46 6.26 -22.47 -23.45
N ALA A 47 6.66 -21.18 -23.49
CA ALA A 47 7.60 -20.61 -22.54
C ALA A 47 6.96 -20.19 -21.19
N GLY A 48 5.63 -20.12 -21.15
CA GLY A 48 4.86 -19.75 -19.97
C GLY A 48 3.65 -20.66 -19.75
N THR A 49 2.98 -20.49 -18.60
CA THR A 49 1.75 -21.20 -18.28
C THR A 49 0.62 -20.21 -18.00
N VAL A 50 -0.62 -20.63 -18.25
CA VAL A 50 -1.83 -19.84 -17.92
C VAL A 50 -1.86 -19.51 -16.42
N ARG A 51 -1.41 -20.44 -15.57
CA ARG A 51 -1.33 -20.23 -14.13
C ARG A 51 -0.38 -19.09 -13.77
N ALA A 52 0.83 -19.06 -14.37
CA ALA A 52 1.78 -17.98 -14.12
C ALA A 52 1.24 -16.62 -14.57
N ALA A 53 0.60 -16.57 -15.76
CA ALA A 53 -0.05 -15.36 -16.26
C ALA A 53 -1.18 -14.87 -15.32
N LEU A 54 -1.96 -15.80 -14.76
CA LEU A 54 -3.04 -15.49 -13.81
C LEU A 54 -2.47 -14.96 -12.49
N ASP A 55 -1.43 -15.60 -11.97
CA ASP A 55 -0.77 -15.19 -10.74
C ASP A 55 -0.15 -13.79 -10.89
N ASP A 56 0.48 -13.49 -12.03
CA ASP A 56 1.05 -12.17 -12.31
C ASP A 56 -0.04 -11.10 -12.44
N ALA A 57 -1.10 -11.36 -13.20
CA ALA A 57 -2.24 -10.44 -13.30
C ALA A 57 -2.88 -10.17 -11.91
N THR A 58 -2.91 -11.15 -11.03
CA THR A 58 -3.38 -11.01 -9.64
C THR A 58 -2.45 -10.12 -8.82
N ARG A 59 -1.13 -10.29 -8.96
CA ARG A 59 -0.11 -9.49 -8.23
C ARG A 59 -0.18 -8.01 -8.55
N TYR A 60 -0.48 -7.63 -9.80
CA TYR A 60 -0.49 -6.21 -10.21
C TYR A 60 -1.55 -5.36 -9.49
N TRP A 61 -2.54 -5.96 -8.86
CA TRP A 61 -3.46 -5.25 -7.99
C TRP A 61 -2.79 -4.70 -6.71
N MET A 62 -1.56 -5.16 -6.39
CA MET A 62 -0.76 -4.55 -5.33
C MET A 62 -0.52 -3.06 -5.58
N THR A 63 -0.47 -2.59 -6.83
CA THR A 63 -0.14 -1.20 -7.21
C THR A 63 -1.05 -0.17 -6.54
N VAL A 64 -2.26 -0.56 -6.11
CA VAL A 64 -3.17 0.26 -5.31
C VAL A 64 -2.52 0.76 -4.01
N TYR A 65 -1.52 0.05 -3.47
CA TYR A 65 -0.81 0.46 -2.25
C TYR A 65 -0.07 1.80 -2.39
N LEU A 66 0.39 2.14 -3.60
CA LEU A 66 1.03 3.43 -3.87
C LEU A 66 0.04 4.58 -3.64
N ALA A 67 -1.19 4.42 -4.12
CA ALA A 67 -2.25 5.39 -3.91
C ALA A 67 -2.69 5.44 -2.45
N CYS A 68 -2.84 4.29 -1.80
CA CYS A 68 -3.23 4.18 -0.39
C CYS A 68 -2.22 4.88 0.53
N GLY A 69 -0.95 4.51 0.45
CA GLY A 69 0.11 5.10 1.28
C GLY A 69 0.30 6.59 1.02
N SER A 70 0.26 7.01 -0.25
CA SER A 70 0.35 8.43 -0.63
C SER A 70 -0.82 9.25 -0.12
N LEU A 71 -2.06 8.76 -0.23
CA LEU A 71 -3.24 9.43 0.31
C LEU A 71 -3.10 9.66 1.81
N ILE A 72 -2.75 8.62 2.55
CA ILE A 72 -2.65 8.68 4.01
C ILE A 72 -1.50 9.61 4.42
N ALA A 73 -0.34 9.52 3.76
CA ALA A 73 0.78 10.44 3.99
C ALA A 73 0.37 11.89 3.76
N TYR A 74 -0.34 12.17 2.66
CA TYR A 74 -0.85 13.50 2.32
C TYR A 74 -1.82 14.05 3.37
N LEU A 75 -2.85 13.26 3.72
CA LEU A 75 -3.91 13.71 4.64
C LEU A 75 -3.34 14.05 6.02
N PHE A 76 -2.52 13.17 6.58
CA PHE A 76 -2.03 13.37 7.95
C PHE A 76 -0.89 14.38 8.03
N ALA A 77 -0.05 14.51 7.00
CA ALA A 77 0.94 15.58 6.94
C ALA A 77 0.27 16.96 6.76
N GLY A 78 -0.80 17.04 5.97
CA GLY A 78 -1.57 18.28 5.72
C GLY A 78 -2.20 18.85 6.99
N GLU A 79 -2.59 18.01 7.94
CA GLU A 79 -3.17 18.48 9.20
C GLU A 79 -2.20 19.29 10.06
N PHE A 80 -0.90 19.11 9.88
CA PHE A 80 0.11 19.94 10.56
C PHE A 80 0.25 21.31 9.87
N THR A 81 0.21 21.35 8.54
CA THR A 81 0.30 22.61 7.78
C THR A 81 -0.94 23.48 7.96
N ASP A 82 -2.12 22.87 8.06
CA ASP A 82 -3.38 23.59 8.23
C ASP A 82 -3.69 23.96 9.68
N GLY A 83 -2.80 23.63 10.62
CA GLY A 83 -2.99 23.86 12.06
C GLY A 83 -4.13 23.06 12.69
N GLN A 84 -4.70 22.08 11.99
CA GLN A 84 -5.82 21.26 12.50
C GLN A 84 -5.37 20.36 13.65
N MET A 85 -4.13 19.88 13.61
CA MET A 85 -3.56 19.07 14.68
C MET A 85 -3.48 19.88 15.98
N GLN A 86 -3.02 21.14 15.91
CA GLN A 86 -2.96 22.07 17.07
C GLN A 86 -4.35 22.33 17.62
N ARG A 87 -5.33 22.64 16.76
CA ARG A 87 -6.72 22.88 17.17
C ARG A 87 -7.31 21.68 17.87
N SER A 88 -7.04 20.46 17.37
CA SER A 88 -7.56 19.22 18.00
C SER A 88 -7.01 19.02 19.42
N VAL A 89 -5.75 19.34 19.65
CA VAL A 89 -5.13 19.23 20.98
C VAL A 89 -5.62 20.35 21.93
N LEU A 90 -5.65 21.61 21.45
CA LEU A 90 -5.93 22.77 22.29
C LEU A 90 -7.43 22.92 22.58
N LEU A 91 -8.30 22.81 21.56
CA LEU A 91 -9.74 23.10 21.74
C LEU A 91 -10.49 21.95 22.42
N HIS A 92 -10.10 20.70 22.18
CA HIS A 92 -10.80 19.55 22.73
C HIS A 92 -10.17 18.99 24.01
N ARG A 93 -9.11 19.62 24.54
CA ARG A 93 -8.39 19.18 25.74
C ARG A 93 -8.03 17.68 25.72
N LEU A 94 -7.86 17.12 24.53
CA LEU A 94 -7.51 15.72 24.37
C LEU A 94 -5.99 15.55 24.59
N SER A 95 -5.59 14.45 25.23
CA SER A 95 -4.17 14.12 25.30
C SER A 95 -3.62 13.88 23.88
N ARG A 96 -2.40 14.32 23.63
CA ARG A 96 -1.69 14.13 22.34
C ARG A 96 -1.76 12.67 21.85
N GLY A 97 -1.59 11.72 22.78
CA GLY A 97 -1.68 10.28 22.45
C GLY A 97 -3.08 9.85 21.99
N ARG A 98 -4.15 10.41 22.55
CA ARG A 98 -5.53 10.10 22.14
C ARG A 98 -5.82 10.67 20.75
N VAL A 99 -5.37 11.89 20.45
CA VAL A 99 -5.52 12.49 19.13
C VAL A 99 -4.81 11.64 18.08
N LEU A 100 -3.54 11.29 18.33
CA LEU A 100 -2.78 10.47 17.39
C LEU A 100 -3.38 9.06 17.22
N GLY A 101 -3.85 8.45 18.33
CA GLY A 101 -4.50 7.14 18.29
C GLY A 101 -5.79 7.12 17.47
N THR A 102 -6.65 8.15 17.56
CA THR A 102 -7.88 8.23 16.74
C THR A 102 -7.56 8.39 15.26
N LYS A 103 -6.50 9.15 14.92
CA LYS A 103 -6.03 9.32 13.56
C LYS A 103 -5.40 8.05 13.00
N PHE A 104 -4.62 7.34 13.80
CA PHE A 104 -4.08 6.03 13.44
C PHE A 104 -5.20 5.03 13.11
N VAL A 105 -6.25 4.98 13.93
CA VAL A 105 -7.41 4.12 13.64
C VAL A 105 -8.09 4.52 12.33
N ALA A 106 -8.24 5.82 12.05
CA ALA A 106 -8.80 6.29 10.78
C ALA A 106 -7.91 5.89 9.59
N ALA A 107 -6.58 6.06 9.69
CA ALA A 107 -5.64 5.63 8.68
C ALA A 107 -5.74 4.13 8.42
N LEU A 108 -5.80 3.32 9.48
CA LEU A 108 -5.93 1.86 9.38
C LEU A 108 -7.22 1.45 8.67
N LEU A 109 -8.37 2.07 9.01
CA LEU A 109 -9.66 1.77 8.38
C LEU A 109 -9.67 2.12 6.89
N VAL A 110 -9.06 3.26 6.50
CA VAL A 110 -8.90 3.64 5.10
C VAL A 110 -7.99 2.64 4.38
N SER A 111 -6.89 2.23 4.99
CA SER A 111 -5.97 1.22 4.43
C SER A 111 -6.65 -0.13 4.21
N VAL A 112 -7.45 -0.57 5.18
CA VAL A 112 -8.25 -1.79 5.07
C VAL A 112 -9.25 -1.68 3.91
N LEU A 113 -9.93 -0.54 3.74
CA LEU A 113 -10.83 -0.34 2.60
C LEU A 113 -10.10 -0.45 1.25
N PHE A 114 -8.99 0.26 1.09
CA PHE A 114 -8.17 0.17 -0.13
C PHE A 114 -7.69 -1.26 -0.38
N GLY A 115 -7.23 -1.93 0.67
CA GLY A 115 -6.80 -3.32 0.59
C GLY A 115 -7.93 -4.27 0.21
N LEU A 116 -9.13 -4.10 0.77
CA LEU A 116 -10.31 -4.92 0.43
C LEU A 116 -10.73 -4.70 -1.02
N VAL A 117 -10.73 -3.47 -1.51
CA VAL A 117 -11.03 -3.17 -2.92
C VAL A 117 -9.97 -3.82 -3.82
N ALA A 118 -8.68 -3.64 -3.52
CA ALA A 118 -7.60 -4.25 -4.28
C ALA A 118 -7.69 -5.78 -4.28
N ALA A 119 -7.95 -6.41 -3.14
CA ALA A 119 -8.09 -7.85 -3.00
C ALA A 119 -9.33 -8.38 -3.77
N ALA A 120 -10.46 -7.68 -3.70
CA ALA A 120 -11.66 -8.06 -4.46
C ALA A 120 -11.41 -7.98 -5.97
N LEU A 121 -10.74 -6.93 -6.45
CA LEU A 121 -10.38 -6.79 -7.84
C LEU A 121 -9.32 -7.83 -8.27
N ALA A 122 -8.34 -8.11 -7.41
CA ALA A 122 -7.35 -9.16 -7.62
C ALA A 122 -7.96 -10.56 -7.72
N TRP A 123 -9.07 -10.79 -7.03
CA TRP A 123 -9.81 -12.05 -7.11
C TRP A 123 -10.67 -12.17 -8.37
N LEU A 124 -11.34 -11.08 -8.76
CA LEU A 124 -12.40 -11.12 -9.77
C LEU A 124 -11.89 -10.85 -11.20
N THR A 125 -10.92 -9.95 -11.35
CA THR A 125 -10.60 -9.40 -12.69
C THR A 125 -9.55 -10.17 -13.48
N PRO A 126 -8.53 -10.85 -12.91
CA PRO A 126 -7.50 -11.53 -13.69
C PRO A 126 -8.03 -12.59 -14.66
N PRO A 127 -8.96 -13.49 -14.27
CA PRO A 127 -9.52 -14.46 -15.22
C PRO A 127 -10.24 -13.77 -16.38
N ILE A 128 -10.98 -12.70 -16.09
CA ILE A 128 -11.72 -11.93 -17.09
C ILE A 128 -10.74 -11.24 -18.04
N ALA A 129 -9.72 -10.56 -17.50
CA ALA A 129 -8.72 -9.87 -18.29
C ALA A 129 -8.01 -10.84 -19.25
N LEU A 130 -7.52 -11.97 -18.75
CA LEU A 130 -6.82 -12.95 -19.58
C LEU A 130 -7.73 -13.57 -20.65
N SER A 131 -9.00 -13.84 -20.33
CA SER A 131 -9.96 -14.37 -21.30
C SER A 131 -10.26 -13.40 -22.45
N LEU A 132 -10.29 -12.07 -22.18
CA LEU A 132 -10.43 -11.04 -23.20
C LEU A 132 -9.26 -11.02 -24.20
N PHE A 133 -8.09 -11.50 -23.80
CA PHE A 133 -6.91 -11.65 -24.65
C PHE A 133 -6.77 -13.07 -25.24
N GLY A 134 -7.79 -13.91 -25.08
CA GLY A 134 -7.84 -15.24 -25.73
C GLY A 134 -7.19 -16.37 -24.94
N LEU A 135 -6.80 -16.16 -23.67
CA LEU A 135 -6.32 -17.23 -22.79
C LEU A 135 -7.51 -17.91 -22.08
N ASP A 136 -7.61 -19.23 -22.25
CA ASP A 136 -8.56 -20.03 -21.47
C ASP A 136 -8.05 -20.22 -20.05
N THR A 137 -8.74 -19.59 -19.12
CA THR A 137 -8.45 -19.70 -17.67
C THR A 137 -9.28 -20.75 -16.97
N ALA A 138 -10.10 -21.53 -17.69
CA ALA A 138 -10.90 -22.59 -17.12
C ALA A 138 -10.01 -23.63 -16.42
N GLY A 139 -10.22 -23.82 -15.13
CA GLY A 139 -9.42 -24.73 -14.30
C GLY A 139 -8.18 -24.10 -13.64
N ALA A 140 -7.78 -22.89 -13.98
CA ALA A 140 -6.73 -22.15 -13.29
C ALA A 140 -7.37 -21.22 -12.25
N GLY A 141 -7.45 -21.63 -10.99
CA GLY A 141 -7.99 -20.78 -9.91
C GLY A 141 -7.01 -19.68 -9.48
N VAL A 142 -7.51 -18.55 -9.02
CA VAL A 142 -6.71 -17.47 -8.41
C VAL A 142 -6.07 -17.96 -7.11
N ASP A 143 -4.80 -17.64 -6.86
CA ASP A 143 -4.10 -17.99 -5.62
C ASP A 143 -4.57 -17.11 -4.45
N PRO A 144 -5.24 -17.67 -3.42
CA PRO A 144 -5.73 -16.90 -2.29
C PRO A 144 -4.60 -16.27 -1.45
N GLU A 145 -3.40 -16.84 -1.48
CA GLU A 145 -2.26 -16.30 -0.74
C GLU A 145 -1.73 -15.03 -1.40
N ILE A 146 -1.74 -14.96 -2.74
CA ILE A 146 -1.40 -13.72 -3.46
C ILE A 146 -2.41 -12.62 -3.14
N VAL A 147 -3.70 -12.95 -3.16
CA VAL A 147 -4.77 -11.99 -2.82
C VAL A 147 -4.66 -11.50 -1.38
N ALA A 148 -4.38 -12.40 -0.43
CA ALA A 148 -4.13 -12.03 0.96
C ALA A 148 -2.89 -11.13 1.09
N GLY A 149 -1.84 -11.39 0.32
CA GLY A 149 -0.66 -10.56 0.22
C GLY A 149 -0.98 -9.15 -0.29
N VAL A 150 -1.78 -9.03 -1.36
CA VAL A 150 -2.25 -7.75 -1.90
C VAL A 150 -3.02 -6.95 -0.85
N LEU A 151 -3.91 -7.60 -0.08
CA LEU A 151 -4.60 -6.98 1.05
C LEU A 151 -3.61 -6.46 2.10
N GLY A 152 -2.69 -7.32 2.54
CA GLY A 152 -1.70 -7.02 3.57
C GLY A 152 -0.78 -5.85 3.20
N VAL A 153 -0.30 -5.83 1.96
CA VAL A 153 0.56 -4.76 1.44
C VAL A 153 -0.13 -3.40 1.48
N ASN A 154 -1.41 -3.33 1.10
CA ASN A 154 -2.18 -2.08 1.17
C ASN A 154 -2.31 -1.57 2.61
N ILE A 155 -2.58 -2.47 3.56
CA ILE A 155 -2.69 -2.10 4.99
C ILE A 155 -1.35 -1.58 5.51
N LEU A 156 -0.26 -2.30 5.24
CA LEU A 156 1.07 -1.91 5.71
C LEU A 156 1.56 -0.60 5.07
N ALA A 157 1.31 -0.40 3.77
CA ALA A 157 1.64 0.83 3.07
C ALA A 157 0.87 2.04 3.63
N GLY A 158 -0.38 1.86 3.99
CA GLY A 158 -1.15 2.93 4.63
C GLY A 158 -0.62 3.30 6.01
N VAL A 159 -0.25 2.31 6.84
CA VAL A 159 0.37 2.57 8.16
C VAL A 159 1.75 3.22 7.99
N TRP A 160 2.53 2.80 6.99
CA TRP A 160 3.79 3.45 6.63
C TRP A 160 3.57 4.91 6.20
N GLY A 161 2.59 5.16 5.31
CA GLY A 161 2.19 6.51 4.90
C GLY A 161 1.78 7.40 6.08
N PHE A 162 1.03 6.83 7.04
CA PHE A 162 0.69 7.54 8.28
C PHE A 162 1.94 7.95 9.07
N ALA A 163 2.88 7.02 9.27
CA ALA A 163 4.12 7.30 9.99
C ALA A 163 4.93 8.42 9.30
N LEU A 164 5.08 8.35 7.97
CA LEU A 164 5.74 9.41 7.18
C LEU A 164 5.03 10.75 7.30
N GLY A 165 3.70 10.77 7.21
CA GLY A 165 2.90 12.00 7.35
C GLY A 165 3.13 12.70 8.70
N VAL A 166 3.14 11.93 9.79
CA VAL A 166 3.38 12.45 11.15
C VAL A 166 4.83 12.89 11.35
N LEU A 167 5.81 12.16 10.79
CA LEU A 167 7.24 12.48 10.92
C LEU A 167 7.62 13.73 10.15
N LEU A 168 7.16 13.86 8.90
CA LEU A 168 7.60 14.90 7.98
C LEU A 168 6.77 16.18 8.06
N ARG A 169 5.52 16.07 8.49
CA ARG A 169 4.60 17.22 8.70
C ARG A 169 4.43 18.15 7.49
N ASN A 170 4.81 17.69 6.31
CA ASN A 170 4.68 18.38 5.05
C ASN A 170 4.13 17.40 4.00
N PRO A 171 2.94 17.65 3.43
CA PRO A 171 2.26 16.69 2.55
C PRO A 171 3.06 16.41 1.27
N VAL A 172 3.71 17.41 0.69
CA VAL A 172 4.50 17.23 -0.54
C VAL A 172 5.73 16.36 -0.27
N VAL A 173 6.42 16.64 0.84
CA VAL A 173 7.62 15.88 1.23
C VAL A 173 7.24 14.45 1.63
N ALA A 174 6.13 14.26 2.33
CA ALA A 174 5.68 12.94 2.78
C ALA A 174 5.30 12.04 1.59
N VAL A 175 4.51 12.56 0.65
CA VAL A 175 4.14 11.83 -0.57
C VAL A 175 5.35 11.62 -1.48
N GLY A 176 6.18 12.66 -1.66
CA GLY A 176 7.39 12.58 -2.46
C GLY A 176 8.38 11.53 -1.93
N LEU A 177 8.62 11.52 -0.61
CA LEU A 177 9.50 10.51 0.00
C LEU A 177 8.90 9.09 -0.12
N PHE A 178 7.60 8.93 0.11
CA PHE A 178 6.93 7.64 -0.08
C PHE A 178 7.12 7.12 -1.50
N ALA A 179 6.87 7.96 -2.51
CA ALA A 179 7.01 7.59 -3.91
C ALA A 179 8.48 7.32 -4.30
N VAL A 180 9.40 8.21 -3.94
CA VAL A 180 10.83 8.07 -4.25
C VAL A 180 11.42 6.84 -3.56
N GLN A 181 11.11 6.61 -2.29
CA GLN A 181 11.55 5.42 -1.58
C GLN A 181 11.08 4.16 -2.29
N THR A 182 9.79 4.05 -2.57
CA THR A 182 9.18 2.85 -3.12
C THR A 182 9.60 2.59 -4.57
N LEU A 183 9.55 3.61 -5.42
CA LEU A 183 9.76 3.43 -6.86
C LEU A 183 11.23 3.48 -7.28
N LEU A 184 12.05 4.24 -6.56
CA LEU A 184 13.44 4.48 -6.94
C LEU A 184 14.43 3.88 -5.95
N LEU A 185 14.47 4.36 -4.72
CA LEU A 185 15.53 4.03 -3.78
C LEU A 185 15.58 2.54 -3.46
N GLU A 186 14.43 1.93 -3.16
CA GLU A 186 14.39 0.52 -2.80
C GLU A 186 14.49 -0.38 -4.02
N THR A 187 13.86 -0.01 -5.15
CA THR A 187 13.91 -0.82 -6.37
C THR A 187 15.32 -0.90 -6.95
N TYR A 188 16.02 0.23 -7.06
CA TYR A 188 17.39 0.25 -7.58
C TYR A 188 18.43 -0.11 -6.52
N GLY A 189 18.22 0.33 -5.28
CA GLY A 189 19.10 0.00 -4.15
C GLY A 189 19.14 -1.50 -3.85
N ALA A 190 17.98 -2.17 -3.93
CA ALA A 190 17.89 -3.61 -3.75
C ALA A 190 18.68 -4.38 -4.82
N LYS A 191 18.68 -3.90 -6.07
CA LYS A 191 19.47 -4.50 -7.15
C LYS A 191 20.96 -4.24 -7.00
N ALA A 192 21.35 -3.07 -6.49
CA ALA A 192 22.75 -2.70 -6.30
C ALA A 192 23.42 -3.50 -5.17
N VAL A 193 22.69 -3.79 -4.09
CA VAL A 193 23.22 -4.54 -2.93
C VAL A 193 22.17 -5.60 -2.51
N PRO A 194 22.10 -6.75 -3.23
CA PRO A 194 21.05 -7.77 -3.03
C PRO A 194 20.99 -8.31 -1.60
N GLU A 195 22.14 -8.45 -0.92
CA GLU A 195 22.22 -8.96 0.44
C GLU A 195 21.43 -8.11 1.46
N VAL A 196 21.45 -6.79 1.28
CA VAL A 196 20.69 -5.84 2.10
C VAL A 196 19.31 -5.59 1.49
N GLY A 197 19.23 -5.58 0.17
CA GLY A 197 18.05 -5.29 -0.62
C GLY A 197 16.84 -6.15 -0.26
N LYS A 198 17.07 -7.43 0.04
CA LYS A 198 16.01 -8.35 0.47
C LYS A 198 15.29 -7.95 1.77
N TYR A 199 15.90 -7.09 2.60
CA TYR A 199 15.32 -6.60 3.85
C TYR A 199 14.69 -5.21 3.72
N LEU A 200 14.80 -4.55 2.58
CA LEU A 200 14.14 -3.28 2.32
C LEU A 200 12.61 -3.45 2.29
N LEU A 201 11.89 -2.42 2.69
CA LEU A 201 10.44 -2.51 2.88
C LEU A 201 9.71 -2.98 1.61
N THR A 202 10.03 -2.44 0.44
CA THR A 202 9.37 -2.82 -0.83
C THR A 202 9.65 -4.27 -1.20
N SER A 203 10.90 -4.76 -1.03
CA SER A 203 11.26 -6.16 -1.29
C SER A 203 10.52 -7.12 -0.35
N VAL A 204 10.44 -6.74 0.92
CA VAL A 204 9.72 -7.50 1.94
C VAL A 204 8.22 -7.51 1.65
N LEU A 205 7.63 -6.37 1.28
CA LEU A 205 6.23 -6.29 0.84
C LEU A 205 5.98 -7.15 -0.40
N GLY A 206 6.93 -7.19 -1.36
CA GLY A 206 6.90 -8.06 -2.54
C GLY A 206 6.75 -9.54 -2.16
N SER A 207 7.46 -9.97 -1.13
CA SER A 207 7.38 -11.34 -0.65
C SER A 207 6.00 -11.74 -0.12
N LEU A 208 5.20 -10.78 0.37
CA LEU A 208 3.85 -11.05 0.89
C LEU A 208 2.87 -11.48 -0.21
N TYR A 209 2.99 -10.92 -1.42
CA TYR A 209 2.19 -11.32 -2.58
C TYR A 209 2.95 -12.25 -3.54
N LYS A 210 3.98 -12.93 -3.04
CA LYS A 210 4.77 -13.93 -3.78
C LYS A 210 5.38 -13.37 -5.08
N ASP A 211 5.98 -12.18 -5.01
CA ASP A 211 6.73 -11.63 -6.15
C ASP A 211 7.82 -12.63 -6.58
N PRO A 212 7.90 -13.02 -7.86
CA PRO A 212 8.90 -13.97 -8.36
C PRO A 212 10.31 -13.43 -8.41
N SER A 213 10.57 -12.21 -7.94
CA SER A 213 11.90 -11.62 -7.91
C SER A 213 12.88 -12.45 -7.06
N ALA A 214 14.15 -12.43 -7.45
CA ALA A 214 15.22 -13.15 -6.75
C ALA A 214 15.44 -12.69 -5.29
N LEU A 215 14.82 -11.58 -4.88
CA LEU A 215 14.91 -11.00 -3.54
C LEU A 215 13.77 -11.45 -2.62
N SER A 216 12.82 -12.23 -3.13
CA SER A 216 11.69 -12.72 -2.32
C SER A 216 12.16 -13.69 -1.23
N MET A 217 11.48 -13.63 -0.11
CA MET A 217 11.67 -14.55 1.02
C MET A 217 10.34 -15.23 1.39
N ALA A 218 10.37 -16.18 2.32
CA ALA A 218 9.13 -16.79 2.80
C ALA A 218 8.20 -15.74 3.45
N VAL A 219 6.88 -15.92 3.29
CA VAL A 219 5.86 -14.93 3.70
C VAL A 219 5.92 -14.59 5.19
N LEU A 220 6.10 -15.57 6.07
CA LEU A 220 6.14 -15.32 7.52
C LEU A 220 7.32 -14.47 7.98
N PRO A 221 8.58 -14.76 7.60
CA PRO A 221 9.71 -13.85 7.88
C PRO A 221 9.51 -12.46 7.27
N ALA A 222 9.01 -12.39 6.03
CA ALA A 222 8.72 -11.12 5.38
C ALA A 222 7.71 -10.28 6.18
N LEU A 223 6.62 -10.88 6.62
CA LEU A 223 5.64 -10.21 7.46
C LEU A 223 6.25 -9.68 8.76
N GLY A 224 7.09 -10.48 9.43
CA GLY A 224 7.80 -10.05 10.63
C GLY A 224 8.68 -8.82 10.40
N ILE A 225 9.43 -8.79 9.31
CA ILE A 225 10.30 -7.66 8.97
C ILE A 225 9.47 -6.44 8.55
N ALA A 226 8.39 -6.62 7.77
CA ALA A 226 7.49 -5.53 7.40
C ALA A 226 6.86 -4.87 8.63
N LEU A 227 6.39 -5.69 9.58
CA LEU A 227 5.85 -5.21 10.85
C LEU A 227 6.91 -4.48 11.69
N ALA A 228 8.16 -4.94 11.66
CA ALA A 228 9.26 -4.25 12.34
C ALA A 228 9.52 -2.87 11.72
N TRP A 229 9.60 -2.75 10.39
CA TRP A 229 9.74 -1.48 9.67
C TRP A 229 8.64 -0.49 10.04
N VAL A 230 7.39 -0.92 9.87
CA VAL A 230 6.21 -0.09 10.13
C VAL A 230 6.10 0.25 11.63
N GLY A 231 6.42 -0.71 12.50
CA GLY A 231 6.44 -0.52 13.95
C GLY A 231 7.46 0.52 14.40
N VAL A 232 8.72 0.42 13.94
CA VAL A 232 9.78 1.39 14.26
C VAL A 232 9.40 2.79 13.78
N ALA A 233 8.90 2.92 12.54
CA ALA A 233 8.45 4.21 12.02
C ALA A 233 7.28 4.79 12.84
N THR A 234 6.31 3.97 13.21
CA THR A 234 5.16 4.40 14.01
C THR A 234 5.59 4.83 15.41
N VAL A 235 6.49 4.09 16.05
CA VAL A 235 7.05 4.47 17.36
C VAL A 235 7.83 5.79 17.25
N GLY A 236 8.65 5.96 16.19
CA GLY A 236 9.33 7.21 15.89
C GLY A 236 8.36 8.38 15.70
N ALA A 237 7.28 8.16 14.95
CA ALA A 237 6.22 9.14 14.73
C ALA A 237 5.53 9.55 16.05
N VAL A 238 5.19 8.58 16.90
CA VAL A 238 4.61 8.85 18.24
C VAL A 238 5.59 9.63 19.12
N GLY A 239 6.87 9.24 19.13
CA GLY A 239 7.93 9.92 19.89
C GLY A 239 8.08 11.38 19.47
N THR A 240 8.24 11.63 18.19
CA THR A 240 8.38 13.01 17.65
C THR A 240 7.13 13.85 17.85
N PHE A 241 5.93 13.25 17.80
CA PHE A 241 4.68 13.96 18.07
C PHE A 241 4.54 14.38 19.53
N ARG A 242 5.08 13.59 20.46
CA ARG A 242 5.05 13.91 21.90
C ARG A 242 6.04 14.99 22.29
N THR A 243 7.22 15.01 21.67
CA THR A 243 8.36 15.86 22.05
C THR A 243 8.44 17.18 21.30
N ARG A 244 7.97 17.23 20.05
CA ARG A 244 7.95 18.46 19.26
C ARG A 244 6.69 19.29 19.57
N ASP A 245 6.84 20.58 19.63
CA ASP A 245 5.71 21.50 19.74
C ASP A 245 4.75 21.35 18.53
N VAL A 246 3.48 21.30 18.86
CA VAL A 246 2.37 21.16 17.89
C VAL A 246 1.82 22.54 17.61
#